data_e452e18f3b8a6051eec13a5c0f2135ca
#
_entry.id   e452e18f3b8a6051eec13a5c0f2135ca
#
_cell.length_a   1.000
_cell.length_b   1.000
_cell.length_c   1.000
_cell.angle_alpha   90.00
_cell.angle_beta   90.00
_cell.angle_gamma   90.00
#
_symmetry.space_group_name_H-M   'P 1'
#
loop_
_entity.id
_entity.type
_entity.pdbx_description
1 polymer ?
#
loop_
_entity_poly.entity_id
_entity_poly.type
_entity_poly.pdbx_seq_one_letter_code
_entity_poly.pdbx_strand_id
1 'polypeptide(L)'
;MEKAVIALGFFDGVHRGHGALLEKTAERARELQAVPTAFTFDRPPKEVVTGQPVYLINSSRDRQGLMERLYGIERVVFAPFDRQMMTMPWEEYIGMLLRDYGAVHFVAGHDHRFGHKNAGNVQLLQEKCAQLGIGCDIIPPVQREGITVSSTYIRTLVEAGDMERAAEFLGHRHCLSQTVQHGQRIGRTIGIPTVNLAVPEHVLAPAHGVYVTCVYLPDGRMYHGVTNVGTRPTVTDGDAVSVETFLLGFDGDLYGQEIRIEFCRRLRGEKKFASLEELRQEIQHNIRETKRYFGE
;
A
#
# COMPACT_ATOMS: atom_id res chain seq x y z
N MET A 1 12.93 24.44 13.96
CA MET A 1 12.33 23.29 13.24
C MET A 1 13.40 22.21 13.13
N GLU A 2 13.03 20.95 13.32
CA GLU A 2 13.96 19.83 13.14
C GLU A 2 14.39 19.71 11.68
N LYS A 3 15.67 19.39 11.45
CA LYS A 3 16.20 19.13 10.12
C LYS A 3 15.57 17.85 9.56
N ALA A 4 15.22 17.85 8.28
CA ALA A 4 14.64 16.69 7.62
C ALA A 4 15.40 16.35 6.34
N VAL A 5 15.60 15.05 6.09
CA VAL A 5 15.91 14.50 4.76
C VAL A 5 14.60 14.04 4.17
N ILE A 6 14.24 14.59 3.03
CA ILE A 6 12.90 14.40 2.45
C ILE A 6 12.95 13.58 1.17
N ALA A 7 12.32 12.40 1.20
CA ALA A 7 11.99 11.64 0.01
C ALA A 7 10.75 12.24 -0.68
N LEU A 8 10.85 12.51 -1.96
CA LEU A 8 9.77 13.08 -2.78
C LEU A 8 9.14 12.03 -3.67
N GLY A 9 7.85 11.75 -3.49
CA GLY A 9 7.15 10.77 -4.31
C GLY A 9 5.68 10.59 -3.93
N PHE A 10 4.93 9.89 -4.77
CA PHE A 10 3.55 9.52 -4.42
C PHE A 10 3.49 8.21 -3.61
N PHE A 11 4.49 7.34 -3.76
CA PHE A 11 4.72 6.09 -3.00
C PHE A 11 3.54 5.10 -3.04
N ASP A 12 2.79 5.05 -4.13
CA ASP A 12 1.73 4.06 -4.28
C ASP A 12 2.30 2.64 -4.38
N GLY A 13 1.88 1.78 -3.46
CA GLY A 13 2.40 0.42 -3.31
C GLY A 13 3.72 0.30 -2.56
N VAL A 14 4.41 1.39 -2.24
CA VAL A 14 5.73 1.40 -1.55
C VAL A 14 6.68 0.34 -2.12
N HIS A 15 6.70 0.20 -3.46
CA HIS A 15 7.42 -0.85 -4.17
C HIS A 15 8.95 -0.68 -4.11
N ARG A 16 9.71 -1.68 -4.60
CA ARG A 16 11.20 -1.66 -4.55
C ARG A 16 11.84 -0.40 -5.10
N GLY A 17 11.25 0.23 -6.15
CA GLY A 17 11.71 1.53 -6.63
C GLY A 17 11.57 2.63 -5.57
N HIS A 18 10.42 2.66 -4.88
CA HIS A 18 10.20 3.56 -3.74
C HIS A 18 11.11 3.20 -2.56
N GLY A 19 11.32 1.89 -2.32
CA GLY A 19 12.23 1.39 -1.28
C GLY A 19 13.62 1.98 -1.41
N ALA A 20 14.19 2.02 -2.61
CA ALA A 20 15.51 2.60 -2.85
C ALA A 20 15.59 4.10 -2.49
N LEU A 21 14.51 4.88 -2.71
CA LEU A 21 14.42 6.26 -2.25
C LEU A 21 14.39 6.34 -0.73
N LEU A 22 13.55 5.53 -0.09
CA LEU A 22 13.33 5.55 1.36
C LEU A 22 14.57 5.07 2.13
N GLU A 23 15.26 4.05 1.64
CA GLU A 23 16.54 3.56 2.18
C GLU A 23 17.61 4.66 2.13
N LYS A 24 17.74 5.34 0.98
CA LYS A 24 18.67 6.46 0.82
C LYS A 24 18.29 7.63 1.74
N THR A 25 17.01 7.88 1.93
CA THR A 25 16.51 8.91 2.85
C THR A 25 16.89 8.60 4.30
N ALA A 26 16.70 7.36 4.75
CA ALA A 26 17.10 6.94 6.09
C ALA A 26 18.63 6.94 6.27
N GLU A 27 19.41 6.59 5.24
CA GLU A 27 20.87 6.67 5.25
C GLU A 27 21.35 8.13 5.45
N ARG A 28 20.87 9.06 4.59
CA ARG A 28 21.22 10.47 4.66
C ARG A 28 20.74 11.15 5.96
N ALA A 29 19.58 10.76 6.45
CA ALA A 29 19.06 11.29 7.71
C ALA A 29 19.98 10.95 8.90
N ARG A 30 20.51 9.72 8.96
CA ARG A 30 21.49 9.33 9.96
C ARG A 30 22.80 10.11 9.85
N GLU A 31 23.33 10.30 8.63
CA GLU A 31 24.56 11.05 8.38
C GLU A 31 24.42 12.53 8.79
N LEU A 32 23.25 13.13 8.52
CA LEU A 32 22.98 14.56 8.75
C LEU A 32 22.34 14.84 10.11
N GLN A 33 22.12 13.81 10.94
CA GLN A 33 21.38 13.92 12.21
C GLN A 33 20.03 14.64 12.02
N ALA A 34 19.26 14.19 11.02
CA ALA A 34 18.00 14.76 10.59
C ALA A 34 16.90 13.68 10.63
N VAL A 35 15.65 14.10 10.57
CA VAL A 35 14.48 13.21 10.57
C VAL A 35 14.26 12.62 9.16
N PRO A 36 14.25 11.28 8.98
CA PRO A 36 13.91 10.66 7.73
C PRO A 36 12.43 10.88 7.44
N THR A 37 12.13 11.63 6.37
CA THR A 37 10.79 12.11 6.06
C THR A 37 10.39 11.69 4.64
N ALA A 38 9.18 11.14 4.48
CA ALA A 38 8.55 10.98 3.18
C ALA A 38 7.50 12.07 2.97
N PHE A 39 7.61 12.81 1.87
CA PHE A 39 6.61 13.79 1.45
C PHE A 39 5.81 13.25 0.28
N THR A 40 4.52 13.09 0.50
CA THR A 40 3.56 12.53 -0.45
C THR A 40 2.25 13.31 -0.44
N PHE A 41 1.27 12.88 -1.21
CA PHE A 41 -0.03 13.53 -1.29
C PHE A 41 -1.14 12.60 -0.76
N ASP A 42 -2.21 13.23 -0.22
CA ASP A 42 -3.42 12.58 0.31
C ASP A 42 -4.21 11.86 -0.81
N ARG A 43 -4.17 12.42 -2.02
CA ARG A 43 -4.82 11.87 -3.22
C ARG A 43 -3.90 11.89 -4.44
N PRO A 44 -4.13 11.03 -5.44
CA PRO A 44 -3.32 11.00 -6.66
C PRO A 44 -3.38 12.33 -7.41
N PRO A 45 -2.24 12.99 -7.70
CA PRO A 45 -2.21 14.20 -8.54
C PRO A 45 -2.93 14.01 -9.88
N LYS A 46 -2.78 12.83 -10.51
CA LYS A 46 -3.46 12.49 -11.77
C LYS A 46 -4.97 12.58 -11.67
N GLU A 47 -5.56 12.14 -10.55
CA GLU A 47 -7.02 12.20 -10.33
C GLU A 47 -7.52 13.64 -10.29
N VAL A 48 -6.81 14.52 -9.56
CA VAL A 48 -7.17 15.95 -9.47
C VAL A 48 -7.04 16.67 -10.82
N VAL A 49 -6.01 16.32 -11.61
CA VAL A 49 -5.75 16.94 -12.92
C VAL A 49 -6.73 16.45 -13.98
N THR A 50 -7.07 15.16 -13.99
CA THR A 50 -7.90 14.55 -15.05
C THR A 50 -9.37 14.43 -14.71
N GLY A 51 -9.72 14.53 -13.42
CA GLY A 51 -11.08 14.24 -12.92
C GLY A 51 -11.48 12.77 -13.01
N GLN A 52 -10.54 11.87 -13.32
CA GLN A 52 -10.76 10.43 -13.43
C GLN A 52 -10.28 9.73 -12.16
N PRO A 53 -11.06 8.81 -11.57
CA PRO A 53 -10.65 8.09 -10.38
C PRO A 53 -9.38 7.26 -10.63
N VAL A 54 -8.49 7.24 -9.66
CA VAL A 54 -7.27 6.42 -9.68
C VAL A 54 -7.32 5.46 -8.50
N TYR A 55 -7.38 4.17 -8.80
CA TYR A 55 -7.32 3.14 -7.76
C TYR A 55 -5.87 2.90 -7.33
N LEU A 56 -5.62 3.03 -6.02
CA LEU A 56 -4.31 2.88 -5.41
C LEU A 56 -4.06 1.43 -5.01
N ILE A 57 -2.79 1.01 -5.03
CA ILE A 57 -2.37 -0.31 -4.55
C ILE A 57 -2.60 -0.41 -3.04
N ASN A 58 -2.32 0.67 -2.29
CA ASN A 58 -2.47 0.71 -0.85
C ASN A 58 -3.15 2.01 -0.38
N SER A 59 -3.91 1.93 0.69
CA SER A 59 -4.44 3.09 1.40
C SER A 59 -3.31 4.00 1.93
N SER A 60 -3.62 5.25 2.27
CA SER A 60 -2.64 6.16 2.90
C SER A 60 -2.09 5.55 4.20
N ARG A 61 -2.93 4.89 4.98
CA ARG A 61 -2.56 4.17 6.20
C ARG A 61 -1.58 3.03 5.93
N ASP A 62 -1.86 2.18 4.94
CA ASP A 62 -0.96 1.08 4.58
C ASP A 62 0.37 1.62 4.04
N ARG A 63 0.35 2.68 3.22
CA ARG A 63 1.56 3.35 2.72
C ARG A 63 2.42 3.85 3.89
N GLN A 64 1.82 4.55 4.85
CA GLN A 64 2.52 5.03 6.05
C GLN A 64 3.14 3.86 6.82
N GLY A 65 2.34 2.87 7.20
CA GLY A 65 2.82 1.72 7.95
C GLY A 65 3.91 0.91 7.23
N LEU A 66 3.88 0.83 5.89
CA LEU A 66 4.95 0.20 5.10
C LEU A 66 6.24 1.02 5.15
N MET A 67 6.18 2.35 4.98
CA MET A 67 7.35 3.23 5.03
C MET A 67 8.01 3.21 6.41
N GLU A 68 7.21 3.24 7.49
CA GLU A 68 7.70 3.16 8.86
C GLU A 68 8.37 1.82 9.17
N ARG A 69 7.66 0.71 8.91
CA ARG A 69 8.14 -0.64 9.29
C ARG A 69 9.30 -1.14 8.45
N LEU A 70 9.29 -0.89 7.14
CA LEU A 70 10.28 -1.48 6.23
C LEU A 70 11.51 -0.60 6.06
N TYR A 71 11.37 0.71 6.20
CA TYR A 71 12.42 1.66 5.85
C TYR A 71 12.80 2.62 6.98
N GLY A 72 12.12 2.55 8.14
CA GLY A 72 12.41 3.40 9.29
C GLY A 72 12.14 4.89 9.04
N ILE A 73 11.16 5.20 8.19
CA ILE A 73 10.72 6.58 7.98
C ILE A 73 9.96 7.02 9.24
N GLU A 74 10.43 8.09 9.88
CA GLU A 74 9.86 8.58 11.12
C GLU A 74 8.73 9.59 10.92
N ARG A 75 8.75 10.29 9.78
CA ARG A 75 7.72 11.28 9.42
C ARG A 75 7.18 11.02 8.03
N VAL A 76 5.87 10.81 7.92
CA VAL A 76 5.18 10.72 6.62
C VAL A 76 4.21 11.87 6.52
N VAL A 77 4.42 12.74 5.54
CA VAL A 77 3.57 13.92 5.28
C VAL A 77 2.65 13.61 4.12
N PHE A 78 1.35 13.56 4.37
CA PHE A 78 0.30 13.51 3.35
C PHE A 78 -0.23 14.92 3.10
N ALA A 79 0.45 15.66 2.22
CA ALA A 79 0.03 17.01 1.88
C ALA A 79 -1.27 17.00 1.04
N PRO A 80 -2.21 17.92 1.25
CA PRO A 80 -3.37 18.07 0.39
C PRO A 80 -2.92 18.38 -1.05
N PHE A 81 -3.40 17.59 -2.03
CA PHE A 81 -3.19 17.93 -3.44
C PHE A 81 -4.44 18.64 -3.97
N ASP A 82 -4.54 19.91 -3.62
CA ASP A 82 -5.61 20.82 -4.02
C ASP A 82 -5.19 21.73 -5.19
N ARG A 83 -6.07 22.68 -5.53
CA ARG A 83 -5.81 23.65 -6.61
C ARG A 83 -4.58 24.52 -6.32
N GLN A 84 -4.33 24.88 -5.06
CA GLN A 84 -3.16 25.67 -4.67
C GLN A 84 -1.87 24.89 -4.92
N MET A 85 -1.80 23.65 -4.44
CA MET A 85 -0.65 22.77 -4.68
C MET A 85 -0.44 22.49 -6.18
N MET A 86 -1.53 22.24 -6.92
CA MET A 86 -1.48 21.97 -8.37
C MET A 86 -0.94 23.16 -9.19
N THR A 87 -1.18 24.41 -8.74
CA THR A 87 -0.76 25.63 -9.46
C THR A 87 0.50 26.27 -8.87
N MET A 88 1.08 25.69 -7.83
CA MET A 88 2.29 26.20 -7.16
C MET A 88 3.50 26.18 -8.10
N PRO A 89 4.22 27.31 -8.30
CA PRO A 89 5.49 27.32 -9.01
C PRO A 89 6.50 26.34 -8.39
N TRP A 90 7.36 25.75 -9.21
CA TRP A 90 8.29 24.74 -8.72
C TRP A 90 9.31 25.30 -7.70
N GLU A 91 9.72 26.56 -7.84
CA GLU A 91 10.60 27.23 -6.85
C GLU A 91 9.90 27.42 -5.50
N GLU A 92 8.62 27.80 -5.53
CA GLU A 92 7.81 27.97 -4.33
C GLU A 92 7.60 26.62 -3.62
N TYR A 93 7.38 25.54 -4.39
CA TYR A 93 7.28 24.18 -3.84
C TYR A 93 8.56 23.80 -3.07
N ILE A 94 9.75 24.03 -3.63
CA ILE A 94 11.01 23.80 -2.92
C ILE A 94 11.12 24.73 -1.70
N GLY A 95 10.79 26.01 -1.85
CA GLY A 95 10.77 26.97 -0.75
C GLY A 95 9.87 26.57 0.40
N MET A 96 8.69 26.02 0.12
CA MET A 96 7.76 25.47 1.12
C MET A 96 8.40 24.30 1.86
N LEU A 97 9.01 23.35 1.17
CA LEU A 97 9.67 22.20 1.80
C LEU A 97 10.81 22.61 2.74
N LEU A 98 11.55 23.65 2.37
CA LEU A 98 12.61 24.22 3.22
C LEU A 98 12.06 24.90 4.47
N ARG A 99 11.06 25.79 4.28
CA ARG A 99 10.51 26.59 5.38
C ARG A 99 9.64 25.81 6.35
N ASP A 100 8.74 24.98 5.78
CA ASP A 100 7.62 24.42 6.54
C ASP A 100 7.92 23.00 7.03
N TYR A 101 8.91 22.32 6.41
CA TYR A 101 9.30 20.95 6.77
C TYR A 101 10.76 20.78 7.16
N GLY A 102 11.56 21.86 7.12
CA GLY A 102 12.95 21.84 7.55
C GLY A 102 13.87 21.02 6.66
N ALA A 103 13.60 20.96 5.34
CA ALA A 103 14.41 20.19 4.41
C ALA A 103 15.87 20.66 4.40
N VAL A 104 16.79 19.73 4.58
CA VAL A 104 18.25 19.95 4.44
C VAL A 104 18.86 19.06 3.36
N HIS A 105 18.10 18.08 2.86
CA HIS A 105 18.51 17.16 1.81
C HIS A 105 17.26 16.59 1.15
N PHE A 106 17.28 16.43 -0.18
CA PHE A 106 16.21 15.78 -0.93
C PHE A 106 16.65 14.45 -1.54
N VAL A 107 15.72 13.50 -1.61
CA VAL A 107 15.89 12.24 -2.34
C VAL A 107 14.71 12.10 -3.30
N ALA A 108 14.97 11.93 -4.58
CA ALA A 108 13.93 11.82 -5.61
C ALA A 108 14.24 10.74 -6.64
N GLY A 109 13.22 10.18 -7.26
CA GLY A 109 13.40 9.27 -8.41
C GLY A 109 13.82 10.06 -9.67
N HIS A 110 14.50 9.38 -10.59
CA HIS A 110 15.02 9.96 -11.85
C HIS A 110 13.94 10.62 -12.72
N ASP A 111 12.68 10.21 -12.60
CA ASP A 111 11.53 10.69 -13.36
C ASP A 111 10.66 11.68 -12.58
N HIS A 112 11.12 12.10 -11.38
CA HIS A 112 10.34 12.98 -10.52
C HIS A 112 10.05 14.33 -11.18
N ARG A 113 8.76 14.70 -11.16
CA ARG A 113 8.24 15.98 -11.65
C ARG A 113 7.42 16.66 -10.57
N PHE A 114 7.51 17.99 -10.50
CA PHE A 114 6.82 18.78 -9.49
C PHE A 114 6.53 20.21 -9.98
N GLY A 115 5.74 20.93 -9.18
CA GLY A 115 5.33 22.30 -9.53
C GLY A 115 4.29 22.35 -10.65
N HIS A 116 3.79 23.55 -10.91
CA HIS A 116 2.74 23.79 -11.90
C HIS A 116 3.08 23.20 -13.27
N LYS A 117 2.18 22.38 -13.82
CA LYS A 117 2.34 21.70 -15.12
C LYS A 117 3.63 20.88 -15.25
N ASN A 118 4.13 20.32 -14.13
CA ASN A 118 5.37 19.53 -14.11
C ASN A 118 6.61 20.31 -14.60
N ALA A 119 6.64 21.64 -14.39
CA ALA A 119 7.75 22.49 -14.81
C ALA A 119 9.06 22.16 -14.07
N GLY A 120 8.98 21.73 -12.80
CA GLY A 120 10.13 21.23 -12.04
C GLY A 120 10.51 19.81 -12.45
N ASN A 121 11.81 19.54 -12.48
CA ASN A 121 12.40 18.23 -12.77
C ASN A 121 13.65 18.00 -11.91
N VAL A 122 14.26 16.82 -12.03
CA VAL A 122 15.43 16.45 -11.20
C VAL A 122 16.65 17.32 -11.44
N GLN A 123 16.89 17.83 -12.65
CA GLN A 123 17.98 18.74 -12.95
C GLN A 123 17.80 20.08 -12.24
N LEU A 124 16.61 20.68 -12.36
CA LEU A 124 16.28 21.93 -11.66
C LEU A 124 16.33 21.76 -10.14
N LEU A 125 15.92 20.58 -9.61
CA LEU A 125 16.03 20.27 -8.20
C LEU A 125 17.51 20.26 -7.76
N GLN A 126 18.39 19.56 -8.48
CA GLN A 126 19.82 19.49 -8.18
C GLN A 126 20.50 20.88 -8.27
N GLU A 127 20.21 21.65 -9.33
CA GLU A 127 20.73 23.01 -9.50
C GLU A 127 20.30 23.92 -8.34
N LYS A 128 19.02 23.85 -7.95
CA LYS A 128 18.50 24.63 -6.83
C LYS A 128 19.12 24.22 -5.50
N CYS A 129 19.30 22.94 -5.26
CA CYS A 129 19.96 22.41 -4.06
C CYS A 129 21.41 22.90 -3.98
N ALA A 130 22.16 22.84 -5.09
CA ALA A 130 23.53 23.34 -5.16
C ALA A 130 23.61 24.85 -4.85
N GLN A 131 22.69 25.68 -5.39
CA GLN A 131 22.58 27.10 -5.07
C GLN A 131 22.32 27.38 -3.60
N LEU A 132 21.57 26.51 -2.94
CA LEU A 132 21.18 26.64 -1.53
C LEU A 132 22.17 25.98 -0.56
N GLY A 133 23.19 25.28 -1.07
CA GLY A 133 24.18 24.57 -0.25
C GLY A 133 23.59 23.35 0.49
N ILE A 134 22.52 22.72 -0.05
CA ILE A 134 21.91 21.50 0.48
C ILE A 134 22.13 20.32 -0.46
N GLY A 135 21.99 19.09 0.07
CA GLY A 135 22.19 17.88 -0.70
C GLY A 135 20.98 17.46 -1.53
N CYS A 136 21.23 16.67 -2.59
CA CYS A 136 20.19 16.07 -3.42
C CYS A 136 20.69 14.75 -4.02
N ASP A 137 20.03 13.63 -3.71
CA ASP A 137 20.28 12.32 -4.33
C ASP A 137 19.16 11.99 -5.32
N ILE A 138 19.54 11.60 -6.54
CA ILE A 138 18.60 11.13 -7.57
C ILE A 138 18.78 9.62 -7.74
N ILE A 139 17.73 8.88 -7.51
CA ILE A 139 17.72 7.43 -7.54
C ILE A 139 17.38 6.94 -8.96
N PRO A 140 18.23 6.09 -9.56
CA PRO A 140 17.95 5.51 -10.86
C PRO A 140 16.76 4.54 -10.84
N PRO A 141 16.19 4.17 -12.02
CA PRO A 141 15.12 3.19 -12.08
C PRO A 141 15.57 1.83 -11.56
N VAL A 142 14.74 1.22 -10.71
CA VAL A 142 14.95 -0.15 -10.23
C VAL A 142 14.31 -1.11 -11.22
N GLN A 143 15.05 -2.15 -11.61
CA GLN A 143 14.56 -3.22 -12.47
C GLN A 143 14.60 -4.56 -11.77
N ARG A 144 13.65 -5.44 -12.10
CA ARG A 144 13.64 -6.83 -11.72
C ARG A 144 13.32 -7.67 -12.95
N GLU A 145 14.17 -8.67 -13.25
CA GLU A 145 14.03 -9.53 -14.45
C GLU A 145 13.90 -8.74 -15.77
N GLY A 146 14.63 -7.60 -15.89
CA GLY A 146 14.57 -6.73 -17.05
C GLY A 146 13.32 -5.84 -17.14
N ILE A 147 12.39 -5.94 -16.18
CA ILE A 147 11.17 -5.13 -16.11
C ILE A 147 11.39 -3.98 -15.13
N THR A 148 11.09 -2.75 -15.53
CA THR A 148 11.12 -1.60 -14.63
C THR A 148 10.01 -1.72 -13.58
N VAL A 149 10.39 -1.62 -12.31
CA VAL A 149 9.45 -1.66 -11.18
C VAL A 149 8.61 -0.39 -11.19
N SER A 150 7.30 -0.53 -11.29
CA SER A 150 6.35 0.59 -11.30
C SER A 150 5.00 0.22 -10.72
N SER A 151 4.30 1.20 -10.12
CA SER A 151 2.93 1.01 -9.62
C SER A 151 1.98 0.54 -10.72
N THR A 152 2.17 0.99 -11.97
CA THR A 152 1.34 0.57 -13.10
C THR A 152 1.43 -0.93 -13.36
N TYR A 153 2.64 -1.48 -13.42
CA TYR A 153 2.81 -2.92 -13.62
C TYR A 153 2.29 -3.73 -12.42
N ILE A 154 2.57 -3.26 -11.20
CA ILE A 154 2.10 -3.94 -9.98
C ILE A 154 0.57 -3.98 -9.91
N ARG A 155 -0.14 -2.92 -10.32
CA ARG A 155 -1.61 -2.95 -10.39
C ARG A 155 -2.11 -4.09 -11.28
N THR A 156 -1.51 -4.32 -12.44
CA THR A 156 -1.94 -5.42 -13.33
C THR A 156 -1.76 -6.79 -12.66
N LEU A 157 -0.73 -6.97 -11.83
CA LEU A 157 -0.51 -8.21 -11.08
C LEU A 157 -1.56 -8.40 -9.97
N VAL A 158 -1.89 -7.33 -9.23
CA VAL A 158 -2.92 -7.35 -8.18
C VAL A 158 -4.30 -7.63 -8.80
N GLU A 159 -4.64 -6.97 -9.91
CA GLU A 159 -5.87 -7.18 -10.68
C GLU A 159 -5.99 -8.60 -11.24
N ALA A 160 -4.87 -9.23 -11.59
CA ALA A 160 -4.83 -10.63 -12.02
C ALA A 160 -4.88 -11.62 -10.83
N GLY A 161 -4.60 -11.16 -9.62
CA GLY A 161 -4.49 -12.00 -8.42
C GLY A 161 -3.15 -12.73 -8.31
N ASP A 162 -2.13 -12.31 -9.07
CA ASP A 162 -0.78 -12.87 -9.01
C ASP A 162 0.00 -12.23 -7.84
N MET A 163 -0.33 -12.67 -6.63
CA MET A 163 0.22 -12.08 -5.39
C MET A 163 1.69 -12.43 -5.19
N GLU A 164 2.14 -13.58 -5.65
CA GLU A 164 3.53 -14.01 -5.54
C GLU A 164 4.42 -13.09 -6.39
N ARG A 165 4.04 -12.88 -7.63
CA ARG A 165 4.78 -11.98 -8.52
C ARG A 165 4.62 -10.51 -8.09
N ALA A 166 3.45 -10.10 -7.64
CA ALA A 166 3.26 -8.76 -7.07
C ALA A 166 4.22 -8.50 -5.90
N ALA A 167 4.37 -9.47 -4.98
CA ALA A 167 5.29 -9.35 -3.85
C ALA A 167 6.75 -9.24 -4.28
N GLU A 168 7.16 -9.89 -5.37
CA GLU A 168 8.50 -9.75 -5.93
C GLU A 168 8.83 -8.33 -6.37
N PHE A 169 7.88 -7.64 -7.01
CA PHE A 169 8.04 -6.26 -7.48
C PHE A 169 7.80 -5.23 -6.37
N LEU A 170 6.88 -5.51 -5.46
CA LEU A 170 6.67 -4.69 -4.27
C LEU A 170 7.88 -4.72 -3.32
N GLY A 171 8.48 -5.90 -3.10
CA GLY A 171 9.48 -6.13 -2.05
C GLY A 171 8.86 -6.51 -0.69
N HIS A 172 7.54 -6.58 -0.64
CA HIS A 172 6.72 -7.03 0.47
C HIS A 172 5.40 -7.61 -0.06
N ARG A 173 4.64 -8.31 0.77
CA ARG A 173 3.31 -8.80 0.35
C ARG A 173 2.34 -7.65 0.22
N HIS A 174 1.45 -7.73 -0.79
CA HIS A 174 0.31 -6.81 -0.86
C HIS A 174 -0.52 -6.91 0.41
N CYS A 175 -0.89 -5.79 1.01
CA CYS A 175 -1.57 -5.77 2.29
C CYS A 175 -2.80 -4.86 2.29
N LEU A 176 -3.73 -5.19 3.19
CA LEU A 176 -4.93 -4.43 3.50
C LEU A 176 -5.07 -4.33 5.02
N SER A 177 -5.02 -3.10 5.56
CA SER A 177 -5.28 -2.83 6.98
C SER A 177 -6.62 -2.15 7.14
N GLN A 178 -7.54 -2.77 7.92
CA GLN A 178 -8.90 -2.26 8.15
C GLN A 178 -9.46 -2.71 9.50
N THR A 179 -10.46 -1.99 9.97
CA THR A 179 -11.24 -2.37 11.12
C THR A 179 -12.20 -3.51 10.77
N VAL A 180 -12.21 -4.55 11.61
CA VAL A 180 -13.12 -5.70 11.46
C VAL A 180 -14.57 -5.26 11.65
N GLN A 181 -15.39 -5.54 10.64
CA GLN A 181 -16.81 -5.22 10.59
C GLN A 181 -17.69 -6.46 10.74
N HIS A 182 -18.96 -6.26 11.07
CA HIS A 182 -19.95 -7.33 11.04
C HIS A 182 -20.27 -7.76 9.60
N GLY A 183 -20.15 -9.07 9.34
CA GLY A 183 -20.56 -9.71 8.08
C GLY A 183 -21.92 -10.43 8.21
N GLN A 184 -22.27 -11.21 7.20
CA GLN A 184 -23.51 -12.02 7.17
C GLN A 184 -23.50 -13.21 8.15
N ARG A 185 -22.36 -13.51 8.78
CA ARG A 185 -22.16 -14.57 9.77
C ARG A 185 -22.47 -16.01 9.28
N ILE A 186 -22.52 -16.23 7.96
CA ILE A 186 -22.76 -17.56 7.37
C ILE A 186 -21.67 -18.56 7.82
N GLY A 187 -20.42 -18.13 7.91
CA GLY A 187 -19.33 -18.99 8.39
C GLY A 187 -19.56 -19.55 9.79
N ARG A 188 -20.24 -18.81 10.70
CA ARG A 188 -20.57 -19.31 12.04
C ARG A 188 -21.53 -20.49 12.00
N THR A 189 -22.48 -20.53 11.06
CA THR A 189 -23.47 -21.62 10.94
C THR A 189 -22.84 -22.94 10.52
N ILE A 190 -21.69 -22.89 9.85
CA ILE A 190 -20.93 -24.07 9.39
C ILE A 190 -19.67 -24.33 10.24
N GLY A 191 -19.51 -23.61 11.38
CA GLY A 191 -18.38 -23.78 12.30
C GLY A 191 -17.04 -23.19 11.80
N ILE A 192 -17.09 -22.24 10.85
CA ILE A 192 -15.91 -21.57 10.27
C ILE A 192 -16.11 -20.05 10.37
N PRO A 193 -15.95 -19.45 11.56
CA PRO A 193 -16.16 -18.02 11.76
C PRO A 193 -15.12 -17.19 10.98
N THR A 194 -15.58 -16.18 10.27
CA THR A 194 -14.73 -15.26 9.49
C THR A 194 -14.79 -13.84 10.04
N VAL A 195 -13.68 -13.11 9.93
CA VAL A 195 -13.63 -11.65 10.05
C VAL A 195 -13.91 -11.02 8.69
N ASN A 196 -14.55 -9.86 8.70
CA ASN A 196 -14.94 -9.16 7.49
C ASN A 196 -14.26 -7.78 7.45
N LEU A 197 -13.60 -7.46 6.34
CA LEU A 197 -13.06 -6.15 6.04
C LEU A 197 -13.71 -5.59 4.78
N ALA A 198 -13.93 -4.27 4.77
CA ALA A 198 -14.27 -3.55 3.55
C ALA A 198 -12.98 -3.09 2.86
N VAL A 199 -12.93 -3.17 1.54
CA VAL A 199 -11.86 -2.52 0.79
C VAL A 199 -12.13 -1.02 0.82
N PRO A 200 -11.14 -0.16 1.18
CA PRO A 200 -11.33 1.28 1.18
C PRO A 200 -11.70 1.81 -0.20
N GLU A 201 -12.46 2.87 -0.24
CA GLU A 201 -12.77 3.56 -1.48
C GLU A 201 -11.49 3.97 -2.21
N HIS A 202 -11.46 3.84 -3.53
CA HIS A 202 -10.29 4.10 -4.38
C HIS A 202 -9.03 3.25 -4.06
N VAL A 203 -9.16 2.15 -3.31
CA VAL A 203 -8.10 1.14 -3.16
C VAL A 203 -8.42 -0.05 -4.04
N LEU A 204 -7.40 -0.53 -4.75
CA LEU A 204 -7.51 -1.67 -5.65
C LEU A 204 -7.74 -2.95 -4.83
N ALA A 205 -8.83 -3.63 -5.10
CA ALA A 205 -9.04 -4.98 -4.58
C ALA A 205 -8.25 -6.00 -5.41
N PRO A 206 -7.68 -7.04 -4.78
CA PRO A 206 -7.20 -8.20 -5.52
C PRO A 206 -8.30 -8.85 -6.34
N ALA A 207 -7.93 -9.60 -7.41
CA ALA A 207 -8.89 -10.39 -8.17
C ALA A 207 -9.79 -11.24 -7.26
N HIS A 208 -11.07 -11.35 -7.59
CA HIS A 208 -11.99 -12.17 -6.80
C HIS A 208 -11.52 -13.62 -6.71
N GLY A 209 -11.63 -14.22 -5.53
CA GLY A 209 -11.19 -15.58 -5.30
C GLY A 209 -10.73 -15.84 -3.87
N VAL A 210 -10.13 -16.99 -3.65
CA VAL A 210 -9.64 -17.45 -2.35
C VAL A 210 -8.13 -17.40 -2.31
N TYR A 211 -7.61 -16.91 -1.20
CA TYR A 211 -6.19 -16.64 -1.00
C TYR A 211 -5.65 -17.26 0.29
N VAL A 212 -4.40 -17.68 0.25
CA VAL A 212 -3.55 -17.87 1.43
C VAL A 212 -3.11 -16.49 1.92
N THR A 213 -3.25 -16.24 3.22
CA THR A 213 -2.91 -14.94 3.81
C THR A 213 -2.20 -15.09 5.15
N CYS A 214 -1.46 -14.05 5.55
CA CYS A 214 -1.03 -13.82 6.92
C CYS A 214 -1.87 -12.68 7.52
N VAL A 215 -2.38 -12.87 8.73
CA VAL A 215 -3.22 -11.90 9.44
C VAL A 215 -2.49 -11.44 10.69
N TYR A 216 -2.23 -10.14 10.79
CA TYR A 216 -1.55 -9.53 11.92
C TYR A 216 -2.56 -8.79 12.79
N LEU A 217 -2.56 -9.10 14.08
CA LEU A 217 -3.41 -8.49 15.08
C LEU A 217 -2.75 -7.26 15.71
N PRO A 218 -3.52 -6.37 16.38
CA PRO A 218 -2.98 -5.18 17.04
C PRO A 218 -1.94 -5.48 18.12
N ASP A 219 -2.03 -6.65 18.76
CA ASP A 219 -1.10 -7.09 19.80
C ASP A 219 0.20 -7.73 19.26
N GLY A 220 0.39 -7.72 17.93
CA GLY A 220 1.56 -8.25 17.26
C GLY A 220 1.48 -9.76 16.94
N ARG A 221 0.45 -10.49 17.38
CA ARG A 221 0.27 -11.90 17.00
C ARG A 221 -0.06 -12.02 15.52
N MET A 222 0.46 -13.08 14.88
CA MET A 222 0.21 -13.40 13.48
C MET A 222 -0.49 -14.77 13.39
N TYR A 223 -1.50 -14.84 12.53
CA TYR A 223 -2.22 -16.06 12.20
C TYR A 223 -2.18 -16.32 10.69
N HIS A 224 -2.16 -17.58 10.29
CA HIS A 224 -2.42 -17.94 8.90
C HIS A 224 -3.90 -17.86 8.61
N GLY A 225 -4.26 -17.41 7.39
CA GLY A 225 -5.65 -17.18 7.02
C GLY A 225 -6.02 -17.77 5.67
N VAL A 226 -7.29 -18.15 5.55
CA VAL A 226 -7.98 -18.40 4.28
C VAL A 226 -8.88 -17.20 4.02
N THR A 227 -8.58 -16.43 2.99
CA THR A 227 -9.27 -15.18 2.68
C THR A 227 -10.04 -15.29 1.37
N ASN A 228 -11.32 -14.98 1.40
CA ASN A 228 -12.16 -14.80 0.23
C ASN A 228 -12.30 -13.32 -0.11
N VAL A 229 -11.96 -12.95 -1.34
CA VAL A 229 -12.24 -11.63 -1.93
C VAL A 229 -13.40 -11.81 -2.91
N GLY A 230 -14.49 -11.10 -2.70
CA GLY A 230 -15.68 -11.25 -3.53
C GLY A 230 -16.62 -10.04 -3.43
N THR A 231 -17.65 -10.03 -4.27
CA THR A 231 -18.70 -8.99 -4.21
C THR A 231 -19.71 -9.29 -3.13
N ARG A 232 -20.12 -8.25 -2.42
CA ARG A 232 -21.23 -8.31 -1.48
C ARG A 232 -22.42 -7.55 -2.07
N PRO A 233 -23.59 -8.19 -2.26
CA PRO A 233 -24.79 -7.44 -2.62
C PRO A 233 -25.09 -6.41 -1.53
N THR A 234 -25.08 -5.12 -1.87
CA THR A 234 -25.52 -4.04 -0.98
C THR A 234 -26.93 -3.62 -1.37
N VAL A 235 -27.72 -3.15 -0.38
CA VAL A 235 -29.07 -2.63 -0.58
C VAL A 235 -29.06 -1.29 -1.33
N THR A 236 -27.91 -0.63 -1.40
CA THR A 236 -27.65 0.61 -2.14
C THR A 236 -26.85 0.29 -3.40
N ASP A 237 -27.17 0.91 -4.53
CA ASP A 237 -26.58 0.73 -5.85
C ASP A 237 -25.04 0.66 -5.82
N GLY A 238 -24.50 -0.54 -5.90
CA GLY A 238 -23.08 -0.84 -6.03
C GLY A 238 -22.66 -2.15 -5.36
N ASP A 239 -21.98 -3.02 -6.11
CA ASP A 239 -21.34 -4.23 -5.57
C ASP A 239 -20.07 -3.84 -4.78
N ALA A 240 -20.19 -3.72 -3.45
CA ALA A 240 -19.02 -3.48 -2.61
C ALA A 240 -18.16 -4.77 -2.54
N VAL A 241 -16.85 -4.60 -2.73
CA VAL A 241 -15.91 -5.71 -2.54
C VAL A 241 -15.71 -5.96 -1.04
N SER A 242 -15.89 -7.21 -0.63
CA SER A 242 -15.64 -7.68 0.74
C SER A 242 -14.44 -8.62 0.79
N VAL A 243 -13.73 -8.55 1.90
CA VAL A 243 -12.61 -9.43 2.23
C VAL A 243 -12.99 -10.19 3.49
N GLU A 244 -13.28 -11.49 3.35
CA GLU A 244 -13.69 -12.38 4.44
C GLU A 244 -12.58 -13.35 4.75
N THR A 245 -12.08 -13.37 5.99
CA THR A 245 -10.93 -14.19 6.37
C THR A 245 -11.26 -15.10 7.53
N PHE A 246 -11.02 -16.40 7.36
CA PHE A 246 -10.93 -17.38 8.43
C PHE A 246 -9.50 -17.44 8.96
N LEU A 247 -9.29 -17.21 10.26
CA LEU A 247 -7.98 -17.29 10.92
C LEU A 247 -7.79 -18.70 11.49
N LEU A 248 -6.73 -19.39 11.05
CA LEU A 248 -6.42 -20.74 11.50
C LEU A 248 -5.98 -20.72 12.98
N GLY A 249 -6.65 -21.52 13.82
CA GLY A 249 -6.29 -21.64 15.23
C GLY A 249 -6.61 -20.41 16.10
N PHE A 250 -7.32 -19.42 15.58
CA PHE A 250 -7.77 -18.28 16.36
C PHE A 250 -9.11 -18.57 17.03
N ASP A 251 -9.18 -18.26 18.33
CA ASP A 251 -10.43 -18.26 19.09
C ASP A 251 -10.53 -16.93 19.85
N GLY A 252 -11.57 -16.17 19.57
CA GLY A 252 -11.77 -14.85 20.15
C GLY A 252 -12.67 -13.94 19.32
N ASP A 253 -12.75 -12.67 19.73
CA ASP A 253 -13.50 -11.61 19.06
C ASP A 253 -12.56 -10.52 18.59
N LEU A 254 -12.69 -10.14 17.30
CA LEU A 254 -11.91 -9.09 16.67
C LEU A 254 -12.77 -7.91 16.15
N TYR A 255 -14.07 -7.91 16.43
CA TYR A 255 -14.94 -6.80 16.00
C TYR A 255 -14.46 -5.45 16.54
N GLY A 256 -14.42 -4.46 15.67
CA GLY A 256 -13.93 -3.12 15.99
C GLY A 256 -12.41 -3.01 16.15
N GLN A 257 -11.69 -4.13 16.11
CA GLN A 257 -10.22 -4.11 16.12
C GLN A 257 -9.69 -3.93 14.71
N GLU A 258 -8.55 -3.28 14.61
CA GLU A 258 -7.84 -3.16 13.36
C GLU A 258 -6.92 -4.34 13.14
N ILE A 259 -7.02 -4.97 11.98
CA ILE A 259 -6.12 -6.05 11.56
C ILE A 259 -5.48 -5.72 10.21
N ARG A 260 -4.31 -6.31 9.95
CA ARG A 260 -3.65 -6.26 8.64
C ARG A 260 -3.63 -7.66 8.03
N ILE A 261 -4.15 -7.76 6.81
CA ILE A 261 -4.08 -8.97 5.98
C ILE A 261 -3.01 -8.79 4.92
N GLU A 262 -2.08 -9.73 4.83
CA GLU A 262 -1.08 -9.81 3.77
C GLU A 262 -1.39 -11.01 2.86
N PHE A 263 -1.54 -10.74 1.56
CA PHE A 263 -1.88 -11.74 0.55
C PHE A 263 -0.62 -12.49 0.09
N CYS A 264 -0.62 -13.81 0.25
CA CYS A 264 0.52 -14.66 -0.09
C CYS A 264 0.37 -15.28 -1.48
N ARG A 265 -0.73 -16.02 -1.71
CA ARG A 265 -1.00 -16.78 -2.94
C ARG A 265 -2.49 -16.87 -3.19
N ARG A 266 -2.90 -16.79 -4.45
CA ARG A 266 -4.27 -17.13 -4.87
C ARG A 266 -4.41 -18.64 -5.02
N LEU A 267 -5.37 -19.24 -4.32
CA LEU A 267 -5.66 -20.66 -4.44
C LEU A 267 -6.58 -20.95 -5.63
N ARG A 268 -7.61 -20.12 -5.83
CA ARG A 268 -8.60 -20.29 -6.90
C ARG A 268 -9.43 -19.04 -7.13
N GLY A 269 -10.18 -18.99 -8.21
CA GLY A 269 -11.25 -18.02 -8.44
C GLY A 269 -12.51 -18.30 -7.59
N GLU A 270 -13.53 -17.45 -7.77
CA GLU A 270 -14.85 -17.67 -7.16
C GLU A 270 -15.51 -18.93 -7.71
N LYS A 271 -16.30 -19.59 -6.89
CA LYS A 271 -17.07 -20.78 -7.22
C LYS A 271 -18.45 -20.70 -6.56
N LYS A 272 -19.49 -21.03 -7.31
CA LYS A 272 -20.84 -21.21 -6.75
C LYS A 272 -20.99 -22.63 -6.21
N PHE A 273 -21.69 -22.78 -5.09
CA PHE A 273 -21.91 -24.06 -4.43
C PHE A 273 -23.40 -24.38 -4.44
N ALA A 274 -23.74 -25.64 -4.70
CA ALA A 274 -25.12 -26.10 -4.71
C ALA A 274 -25.70 -26.32 -3.29
N SER A 275 -24.82 -26.48 -2.29
CA SER A 275 -25.22 -26.70 -0.89
C SER A 275 -24.19 -26.12 0.10
N LEU A 276 -24.63 -25.92 1.35
CA LEU A 276 -23.73 -25.53 2.45
C LEU A 276 -22.68 -26.62 2.74
N GLU A 277 -23.01 -27.89 2.52
CA GLU A 277 -22.05 -28.98 2.72
C GLU A 277 -20.93 -28.94 1.67
N GLU A 278 -21.25 -28.68 0.41
CA GLU A 278 -20.24 -28.48 -0.63
C GLU A 278 -19.34 -27.28 -0.32
N LEU A 279 -19.92 -26.16 0.12
CA LEU A 279 -19.16 -24.99 0.58
C LEU A 279 -18.21 -25.35 1.72
N ARG A 280 -18.69 -26.09 2.73
CA ARG A 280 -17.89 -26.51 3.88
C ARG A 280 -16.72 -27.39 3.47
N GLN A 281 -16.95 -28.37 2.59
CA GLN A 281 -15.89 -29.25 2.06
C GLN A 281 -14.82 -28.46 1.30
N GLU A 282 -15.23 -27.51 0.49
CA GLU A 282 -14.30 -26.66 -0.25
C GLU A 282 -13.47 -25.76 0.68
N ILE A 283 -14.09 -25.18 1.72
CA ILE A 283 -13.34 -24.38 2.70
C ILE A 283 -12.34 -25.28 3.47
N GLN A 284 -12.71 -26.50 3.81
CA GLN A 284 -11.78 -27.45 4.44
C GLN A 284 -10.62 -27.82 3.50
N HIS A 285 -10.87 -27.90 2.19
CA HIS A 285 -9.81 -28.08 1.19
C HIS A 285 -8.87 -26.88 1.18
N ASN A 286 -9.40 -25.66 1.11
CA ASN A 286 -8.60 -24.41 1.13
C ASN A 286 -7.78 -24.30 2.43
N ILE A 287 -8.31 -24.72 3.58
CA ILE A 287 -7.58 -24.77 4.86
C ILE A 287 -6.37 -25.73 4.75
N ARG A 288 -6.57 -26.94 4.20
CA ARG A 288 -5.46 -27.90 4.01
C ARG A 288 -4.39 -27.35 3.08
N GLU A 289 -4.78 -26.71 1.96
CA GLU A 289 -3.82 -26.06 1.04
C GLU A 289 -3.06 -24.92 1.71
N THR A 290 -3.75 -24.13 2.55
CA THR A 290 -3.11 -23.05 3.33
C THR A 290 -2.11 -23.60 4.32
N LYS A 291 -2.45 -24.65 5.07
CA LYS A 291 -1.50 -25.33 5.98
C LYS A 291 -0.28 -25.88 5.22
N ARG A 292 -0.52 -26.55 4.09
CA ARG A 292 0.58 -27.05 3.23
C ARG A 292 1.49 -25.93 2.73
N TYR A 293 0.94 -24.77 2.38
CA TYR A 293 1.73 -23.62 1.94
C TYR A 293 2.71 -23.15 3.02
N PHE A 294 2.32 -23.22 4.30
CA PHE A 294 3.14 -22.83 5.43
C PHE A 294 3.94 -23.99 6.05
N GLY A 295 3.82 -25.22 5.54
CA GLY A 295 4.53 -26.40 6.05
C GLY A 295 3.95 -26.98 7.34
N GLU A 296 2.62 -26.81 7.55
CA GLU A 296 1.86 -27.32 8.70
C GLU A 296 1.06 -28.60 8.39
#